data_2e30f8625a30c1103bb56ea3332774f2
#
_entry.id   2e30f8625a30c1103bb56ea3332774f2
#
_cell.length_a   1.000
_cell.length_b   1.000
_cell.length_c   1.000
_cell.angle_alpha   90.00
_cell.angle_beta   90.00
_cell.angle_gamma   90.00
#
_symmetry.space_group_name_H-M   'P 1'
#
loop_
_entity.id
_entity.type
_entity.pdbx_description
1 polymer ?
#
loop_
_entity_poly.entity_id
_entity_poly.type
_entity_poly.pdbx_seq_one_letter_code
_entity_poly.pdbx_strand_id
1 'polypeptide(L)'
;MQPSSRVLPILSAAVVAAFTFSGCSSPSDPPDGATATVTRVVDGDTIVVDYEGHDVTIRLIGVDTPETKKPNTPVQCFGPEASARTTELLPAGTPVRLERDVEARDKYDRLLAYVHREPDDLFINAVLIDEGLARPLRFPPNTTYANEFQQAADTAKANDVGLWGVCPEVESP
;
A
#
# COMPACT_ATOMS: atom_id res chain seq x y z
N MET A 1 -29.35 86.79 -13.05
CA MET A 1 -27.99 86.25 -12.84
C MET A 1 -28.11 85.08 -11.94
N GLN A 2 -28.08 83.83 -12.47
CA GLN A 2 -28.06 82.61 -11.70
C GLN A 2 -26.70 81.91 -11.88
N PRO A 3 -26.02 81.43 -10.87
CA PRO A 3 -24.82 80.66 -11.02
C PRO A 3 -25.20 79.17 -11.16
N SER A 4 -24.72 78.60 -12.23
CA SER A 4 -24.84 77.11 -12.50
C SER A 4 -23.92 76.32 -11.57
N SER A 5 -24.48 75.52 -10.70
CA SER A 5 -23.77 74.52 -9.91
C SER A 5 -23.50 73.29 -10.79
N ARG A 6 -22.23 73.04 -11.10
CA ARG A 6 -21.80 71.75 -11.74
C ARG A 6 -21.59 70.68 -10.68
N VAL A 7 -22.42 69.62 -10.74
CA VAL A 7 -22.26 68.44 -9.89
C VAL A 7 -21.30 67.50 -10.65
N LEU A 8 -20.15 67.18 -10.04
CA LEU A 8 -19.26 66.13 -10.51
C LEU A 8 -19.78 64.75 -10.05
N PRO A 9 -19.82 63.74 -10.91
CA PRO A 9 -20.11 62.38 -10.49
C PRO A 9 -18.86 61.72 -9.86
N ILE A 10 -19.04 61.23 -8.62
CA ILE A 10 -18.04 60.40 -7.94
C ILE A 10 -18.12 59.00 -8.53
N LEU A 11 -17.09 58.60 -9.27
CA LEU A 11 -16.93 57.20 -9.70
C LEU A 11 -16.44 56.36 -8.50
N SER A 12 -17.34 55.59 -7.91
CA SER A 12 -16.97 54.53 -6.95
C SER A 12 -16.40 53.34 -7.70
N ALA A 13 -15.08 53.15 -7.63
CA ALA A 13 -14.43 51.95 -8.09
C ALA A 13 -14.64 50.83 -7.05
N ALA A 14 -15.51 49.88 -7.38
CA ALA A 14 -15.67 48.65 -6.61
C ALA A 14 -14.48 47.74 -6.85
N VAL A 15 -13.59 47.60 -5.87
CA VAL A 15 -12.52 46.57 -5.89
C VAL A 15 -13.13 45.23 -5.56
N VAL A 16 -13.31 44.39 -6.58
CA VAL A 16 -13.70 42.99 -6.39
C VAL A 16 -12.44 42.21 -6.00
N ALA A 17 -12.30 41.94 -4.71
CA ALA A 17 -11.27 41.02 -4.22
C ALA A 17 -11.65 39.61 -4.59
N ALA A 18 -10.97 39.05 -5.61
CA ALA A 18 -11.08 37.62 -5.96
C ALA A 18 -10.37 36.80 -4.87
N PHE A 19 -11.15 36.23 -3.94
CA PHE A 19 -10.65 35.18 -3.04
C PHE A 19 -10.44 33.92 -3.84
N THR A 20 -9.19 33.62 -4.20
CA THR A 20 -8.81 32.29 -4.68
C THR A 20 -8.88 31.31 -3.52
N PHE A 21 -9.94 30.51 -3.44
CA PHE A 21 -9.98 29.34 -2.57
C PHE A 21 -8.94 28.34 -3.08
N SER A 22 -7.77 28.28 -2.46
CA SER A 22 -6.88 27.12 -2.57
C SER A 22 -7.58 25.96 -1.87
N GLY A 23 -8.30 25.15 -2.64
CA GLY A 23 -8.86 23.92 -2.15
C GLY A 23 -7.71 22.99 -1.74
N CYS A 24 -7.56 22.69 -0.45
CA CYS A 24 -6.79 21.54 0.00
C CYS A 24 -7.53 20.28 -0.51
N SER A 25 -7.11 19.76 -1.65
CA SER A 25 -7.52 18.42 -2.07
C SER A 25 -6.95 17.44 -1.06
N SER A 26 -7.80 16.66 -0.40
CA SER A 26 -7.34 15.50 0.38
C SER A 26 -6.56 14.59 -0.57
N PRO A 27 -5.43 14.00 -0.11
CA PRO A 27 -4.70 13.05 -0.95
C PRO A 27 -5.64 11.94 -1.39
N SER A 28 -5.68 11.70 -2.69
CA SER A 28 -6.46 10.60 -3.26
C SER A 28 -5.69 9.29 -3.11
N ASP A 29 -6.43 8.19 -2.90
CA ASP A 29 -5.82 6.87 -2.95
C ASP A 29 -5.16 6.63 -4.30
N PRO A 30 -3.98 5.94 -4.33
CA PRO A 30 -3.41 5.47 -5.58
C PRO A 30 -4.45 4.68 -6.38
N PRO A 31 -4.73 5.03 -7.64
CA PRO A 31 -5.62 4.24 -8.49
C PRO A 31 -5.01 2.88 -8.84
N ASP A 32 -5.81 2.01 -9.45
CA ASP A 32 -5.30 0.75 -10.00
C ASP A 32 -4.21 1.00 -11.03
N GLY A 33 -3.11 0.22 -10.93
CA GLY A 33 -1.93 0.37 -11.78
C GLY A 33 -1.05 1.58 -11.47
N ALA A 34 -1.31 2.33 -10.39
CA ALA A 34 -0.46 3.46 -10.00
C ALA A 34 0.96 3.01 -9.67
N THR A 35 1.95 3.82 -10.08
CA THR A 35 3.34 3.68 -9.65
C THR A 35 3.57 4.54 -8.41
N ALA A 36 4.19 3.95 -7.40
CA ALA A 36 4.59 4.61 -6.16
C ALA A 36 6.03 4.23 -5.79
N THR A 37 6.63 4.90 -4.82
CA THR A 37 8.01 4.62 -4.40
C THR A 37 8.03 4.08 -2.97
N VAL A 38 8.68 2.94 -2.73
CA VAL A 38 8.81 2.37 -1.39
C VAL A 38 9.61 3.32 -0.50
N THR A 39 9.06 3.68 0.65
CA THR A 39 9.78 4.45 1.69
C THR A 39 10.34 3.55 2.77
N ARG A 40 9.61 2.53 3.18
CA ARG A 40 10.07 1.51 4.15
C ARG A 40 9.21 0.25 4.13
N VAL A 41 9.78 -0.83 4.57
CA VAL A 41 9.07 -2.06 4.95
C VAL A 41 8.69 -1.96 6.43
N VAL A 42 7.43 -2.28 6.75
CA VAL A 42 6.92 -2.32 8.13
C VAL A 42 7.04 -3.74 8.67
N ASP A 43 6.55 -4.72 7.92
CA ASP A 43 6.64 -6.15 8.17
C ASP A 43 6.67 -6.91 6.85
N GLY A 44 6.78 -8.23 6.86
CA GLY A 44 6.92 -9.02 5.64
C GLY A 44 5.80 -8.82 4.60
N ASP A 45 4.60 -8.46 5.03
CA ASP A 45 3.44 -8.23 4.17
C ASP A 45 2.88 -6.80 4.21
N THR A 46 3.61 -5.88 4.82
CA THR A 46 3.16 -4.49 4.97
C THR A 46 4.30 -3.54 4.66
N ILE A 47 4.09 -2.65 3.70
CA ILE A 47 5.05 -1.63 3.28
C ILE A 47 4.44 -0.23 3.36
N VAL A 48 5.28 0.79 3.36
CA VAL A 48 4.87 2.18 3.16
C VAL A 48 5.49 2.67 1.87
N VAL A 49 4.68 3.33 1.06
CA VAL A 49 5.11 3.95 -0.20
C VAL A 49 4.83 5.44 -0.17
N ASP A 50 5.64 6.21 -0.86
CA ASP A 50 5.32 7.58 -1.24
C ASP A 50 4.48 7.55 -2.52
N TYR A 51 3.31 8.16 -2.48
CA TYR A 51 2.47 8.42 -3.64
C TYR A 51 2.09 9.90 -3.67
N GLU A 52 2.53 10.63 -4.70
CA GLU A 52 2.29 12.07 -4.86
C GLU A 52 2.70 12.93 -3.64
N GLY A 53 3.78 12.55 -2.96
CA GLY A 53 4.31 13.26 -1.79
C GLY A 53 3.62 12.88 -0.46
N HIS A 54 2.86 11.79 -0.44
CA HIS A 54 2.15 11.30 0.75
C HIS A 54 2.50 9.86 1.05
N ASP A 55 2.78 9.56 2.34
CA ASP A 55 2.98 8.19 2.81
C ASP A 55 1.66 7.41 2.81
N VAL A 56 1.62 6.31 2.06
CA VAL A 56 0.49 5.37 2.01
C VAL A 56 0.94 4.01 2.52
N THR A 57 0.24 3.47 3.52
CA THR A 57 0.51 2.12 4.02
C THR A 57 -0.21 1.09 3.15
N ILE A 58 0.55 0.15 2.59
CA ILE A 58 0.06 -0.93 1.74
C ILE A 58 0.09 -2.24 2.51
N ARG A 59 -1.03 -2.95 2.59
CA ARG A 59 -1.11 -4.36 3.00
C ARG A 59 -1.20 -5.22 1.75
N LEU A 60 -0.24 -6.10 1.58
CA LEU A 60 -0.16 -7.00 0.43
C LEU A 60 -1.32 -7.98 0.47
N ILE A 61 -2.11 -8.04 -0.61
CA ILE A 61 -3.28 -8.94 -0.71
C ILE A 61 -2.83 -10.39 -0.85
N GLY A 62 -3.56 -11.30 -0.22
CA GLY A 62 -3.43 -12.73 -0.45
C GLY A 62 -2.27 -13.43 0.24
N VAL A 63 -1.46 -12.69 1.02
CA VAL A 63 -0.30 -13.22 1.73
C VAL A 63 -0.36 -12.87 3.22
N ASP A 64 0.12 -13.76 4.08
CA ASP A 64 0.21 -13.58 5.53
C ASP A 64 1.57 -14.06 6.01
N THR A 65 2.45 -13.11 6.31
CA THR A 65 3.78 -13.42 6.85
C THR A 65 3.72 -13.61 8.35
N PRO A 66 4.63 -14.41 8.95
CA PRO A 66 4.71 -14.51 10.39
C PRO A 66 4.98 -13.17 11.03
N GLU A 67 4.28 -12.86 12.11
CA GLU A 67 4.24 -11.55 12.76
C GLU A 67 5.53 -11.21 13.50
N THR A 68 6.04 -9.97 13.36
CA THR A 68 7.24 -9.51 14.06
C THR A 68 7.01 -8.28 14.94
N LYS A 69 5.95 -7.50 14.68
CA LYS A 69 5.78 -6.15 15.27
C LYS A 69 4.49 -5.95 16.05
N LYS A 70 3.59 -6.93 16.05
CA LYS A 70 2.30 -6.79 16.73
C LYS A 70 2.49 -6.67 18.25
N PRO A 71 2.00 -5.59 18.89
CA PRO A 71 2.10 -5.41 20.34
C PRO A 71 1.56 -6.61 21.12
N ASN A 72 2.27 -7.02 22.18
CA ASN A 72 1.91 -8.14 23.05
C ASN A 72 1.80 -9.50 22.36
N THR A 73 2.42 -9.65 21.19
CA THR A 73 2.51 -10.91 20.46
C THR A 73 3.98 -11.29 20.37
N PRO A 74 4.39 -12.51 20.75
CA PRO A 74 5.75 -12.98 20.50
C PRO A 74 6.10 -12.93 19.02
N VAL A 75 7.37 -12.69 18.70
CA VAL A 75 7.88 -12.82 17.34
C VAL A 75 7.65 -14.25 16.88
N GLN A 76 6.95 -14.40 15.77
CA GLN A 76 6.63 -15.72 15.23
C GLN A 76 7.82 -16.32 14.47
N CYS A 77 7.86 -17.66 14.43
CA CYS A 77 8.84 -18.41 13.67
C CYS A 77 8.87 -17.94 12.21
N PHE A 78 10.05 -17.68 11.67
CA PHE A 78 10.31 -17.19 10.32
C PHE A 78 9.86 -15.74 10.04
N GLY A 79 9.36 -15.00 11.04
CA GLY A 79 8.96 -13.61 10.87
C GLY A 79 10.12 -12.66 10.51
N PRO A 80 11.24 -12.70 11.26
CA PRO A 80 12.40 -11.88 10.94
C PRO A 80 12.95 -12.12 9.52
N GLU A 81 12.97 -13.39 9.06
CA GLU A 81 13.42 -13.79 7.74
C GLU A 81 12.50 -13.23 6.65
N ALA A 82 11.17 -13.35 6.84
CA ALA A 82 10.18 -12.79 5.93
C ALA A 82 10.31 -11.27 5.80
N SER A 83 10.42 -10.56 6.93
CA SER A 83 10.58 -9.10 6.95
C SER A 83 11.90 -8.66 6.31
N ALA A 84 13.01 -9.37 6.58
CA ALA A 84 14.30 -9.11 5.97
C ALA A 84 14.26 -9.31 4.44
N ARG A 85 13.65 -10.40 3.99
CA ARG A 85 13.55 -10.69 2.56
C ARG A 85 12.67 -9.67 1.83
N THR A 86 11.56 -9.25 2.41
CA THR A 86 10.75 -8.17 1.83
C THR A 86 11.56 -6.87 1.72
N THR A 87 12.40 -6.57 2.73
CA THR A 87 13.28 -5.41 2.69
C THR A 87 14.35 -5.50 1.59
N GLU A 88 14.89 -6.71 1.33
CA GLU A 88 15.83 -6.95 0.22
C GLU A 88 15.15 -6.80 -1.15
N LEU A 89 13.92 -7.30 -1.28
CA LEU A 89 13.14 -7.19 -2.51
C LEU A 89 12.69 -5.76 -2.81
N LEU A 90 12.39 -5.01 -1.76
CA LEU A 90 11.81 -3.66 -1.81
C LEU A 90 12.60 -2.67 -0.93
N PRO A 91 13.89 -2.42 -1.21
CA PRO A 91 14.62 -1.37 -0.49
C PRO A 91 13.99 0.00 -0.71
N ALA A 92 14.21 0.92 0.24
CA ALA A 92 13.72 2.29 0.10
C ALA A 92 14.20 2.92 -1.22
N GLY A 93 13.31 3.62 -1.90
CA GLY A 93 13.55 4.18 -3.24
C GLY A 93 13.14 3.26 -4.40
N THR A 94 12.70 2.02 -4.12
CA THR A 94 12.23 1.09 -5.16
C THR A 94 10.88 1.55 -5.72
N PRO A 95 10.75 1.74 -7.05
CA PRO A 95 9.46 1.99 -7.66
C PRO A 95 8.65 0.69 -7.73
N VAL A 96 7.35 0.81 -7.43
CA VAL A 96 6.40 -0.32 -7.45
C VAL A 96 5.12 0.10 -8.15
N ARG A 97 4.52 -0.84 -8.88
CA ARG A 97 3.17 -0.72 -9.42
C ARG A 97 2.19 -1.41 -8.47
N LEU A 98 1.11 -0.71 -8.17
CA LEU A 98 0.05 -1.16 -7.24
C LEU A 98 -1.15 -1.66 -8.05
N GLU A 99 -1.38 -2.97 -8.06
CA GLU A 99 -2.56 -3.56 -8.68
C GLU A 99 -3.65 -3.73 -7.60
N ARG A 100 -4.86 -3.21 -7.89
CA ARG A 100 -6.01 -3.25 -6.99
C ARG A 100 -6.85 -4.49 -7.22
N ASP A 101 -7.63 -4.87 -6.21
CA ASP A 101 -8.71 -5.83 -6.35
C ASP A 101 -10.04 -5.12 -5.99
N VAL A 102 -11.04 -5.83 -5.56
CA VAL A 102 -12.41 -5.33 -5.35
C VAL A 102 -12.49 -4.31 -4.21
N GLU A 103 -11.96 -4.66 -3.04
CA GLU A 103 -11.96 -3.80 -1.84
C GLU A 103 -10.65 -3.04 -1.73
N ALA A 104 -10.78 -1.72 -1.57
CA ALA A 104 -9.66 -0.81 -1.61
C ALA A 104 -8.84 -0.76 -0.32
N ARG A 105 -9.49 -0.84 0.84
CA ARG A 105 -8.86 -0.67 2.15
C ARG A 105 -9.38 -1.69 3.15
N ASP A 106 -8.55 -2.02 4.12
CA ASP A 106 -8.97 -2.84 5.25
C ASP A 106 -9.54 -2.00 6.41
N LYS A 107 -9.98 -2.69 7.47
CA LYS A 107 -10.55 -2.05 8.67
C LYS A 107 -9.56 -1.17 9.46
N TYR A 108 -8.28 -1.21 9.14
CA TYR A 108 -7.23 -0.39 9.73
C TYR A 108 -6.80 0.76 8.82
N ASP A 109 -7.58 0.99 7.74
CA ASP A 109 -7.34 2.03 6.74
C ASP A 109 -6.05 1.84 5.90
N ARG A 110 -5.51 0.61 5.84
CA ARG A 110 -4.40 0.28 4.97
C ARG A 110 -4.92 0.02 3.56
N LEU A 111 -4.22 0.54 2.56
CA LEU A 111 -4.53 0.26 1.16
C LEU A 111 -4.21 -1.21 0.86
N LEU A 112 -5.13 -1.89 0.20
CA LEU A 112 -4.97 -3.29 -0.22
C LEU A 112 -4.49 -3.32 -1.67
N ALA A 113 -3.34 -3.96 -1.93
CA ALA A 113 -2.80 -4.09 -3.28
C ALA A 113 -1.99 -5.38 -3.47
N TYR A 114 -1.94 -5.83 -4.70
CA TYR A 114 -0.88 -6.67 -5.21
C TYR A 114 0.25 -5.75 -5.66
N VAL A 115 1.50 -6.12 -5.36
CA VAL A 115 2.67 -5.26 -5.53
C VAL A 115 3.61 -5.86 -6.56
N HIS A 116 3.89 -5.12 -7.63
CA HIS A 116 4.86 -5.47 -8.66
C HIS A 116 6.04 -4.51 -8.58
N ARG A 117 7.25 -5.02 -8.49
CA ARG A 117 8.46 -4.21 -8.49
C ARG A 117 8.81 -3.77 -9.90
N GLU A 118 9.03 -2.47 -10.07
CA GLU A 118 9.54 -1.93 -11.31
C GLU A 118 11.10 -1.91 -11.31
N PRO A 119 11.79 -2.03 -12.45
CA PRO A 119 11.26 -2.21 -13.80
C PRO A 119 11.15 -3.67 -14.25
N ASP A 120 11.46 -4.65 -13.39
CA ASP A 120 11.51 -6.08 -13.72
C ASP A 120 10.15 -6.80 -13.61
N ASP A 121 9.10 -6.06 -13.24
CA ASP A 121 7.72 -6.54 -13.04
C ASP A 121 7.63 -7.75 -12.09
N LEU A 122 8.56 -7.85 -11.12
CA LEU A 122 8.58 -8.93 -10.16
C LEU A 122 7.35 -8.88 -9.25
N PHE A 123 6.53 -9.92 -9.28
CA PHE A 123 5.31 -10.01 -8.46
C PHE A 123 5.66 -10.41 -7.02
N ILE A 124 5.76 -9.41 -6.14
CA ILE A 124 6.25 -9.58 -4.76
C ILE A 124 5.39 -10.54 -3.95
N ASN A 125 4.07 -10.45 -4.06
CA ASN A 125 3.15 -11.33 -3.33
C ASN A 125 3.41 -12.81 -3.67
N ALA A 126 3.60 -13.14 -4.95
CA ALA A 126 3.90 -14.49 -5.39
C ALA A 126 5.26 -14.96 -4.87
N VAL A 127 6.30 -14.12 -4.96
CA VAL A 127 7.64 -14.44 -4.46
C VAL A 127 7.62 -14.82 -2.97
N LEU A 128 6.86 -14.09 -2.15
CA LEU A 128 6.76 -14.38 -0.71
C LEU A 128 6.14 -15.76 -0.44
N ILE A 129 5.20 -16.20 -1.26
CA ILE A 129 4.60 -17.54 -1.17
C ILE A 129 5.57 -18.61 -1.69
N ASP A 130 6.17 -18.39 -2.87
CA ASP A 130 7.08 -19.35 -3.52
C ASP A 130 8.33 -19.64 -2.68
N GLU A 131 8.88 -18.59 -2.04
CA GLU A 131 10.02 -18.71 -1.13
C GLU A 131 9.63 -19.22 0.28
N GLY A 132 8.35 -19.54 0.52
CA GLY A 132 7.86 -20.01 1.81
C GLY A 132 8.01 -19.00 2.93
N LEU A 133 7.90 -17.71 2.63
CA LEU A 133 7.98 -16.62 3.59
C LEU A 133 6.60 -16.18 4.12
N ALA A 134 5.56 -16.56 3.40
CA ALA A 134 4.18 -16.27 3.73
C ALA A 134 3.26 -17.48 3.55
N ARG A 135 2.14 -17.50 4.28
CA ARG A 135 1.02 -18.39 4.03
C ARG A 135 0.03 -17.69 3.10
N PRO A 136 -0.70 -18.43 2.24
CA PRO A 136 -1.78 -17.85 1.46
C PRO A 136 -2.91 -17.43 2.40
N LEU A 137 -3.42 -16.21 2.20
CA LEU A 137 -4.55 -15.65 2.95
C LEU A 137 -5.71 -15.33 1.99
N ARG A 138 -6.73 -16.21 1.97
CA ARG A 138 -7.94 -15.94 1.18
C ARG A 138 -8.89 -15.05 1.97
N PHE A 139 -9.00 -13.79 1.56
CA PHE A 139 -9.85 -12.80 2.22
C PHE A 139 -10.82 -12.14 1.20
N PRO A 140 -12.05 -12.68 1.02
CA PRO A 140 -13.02 -12.10 0.12
C PRO A 140 -13.37 -10.65 0.51
N PRO A 141 -13.63 -9.75 -0.49
CA PRO A 141 -13.78 -10.06 -1.91
C PRO A 141 -12.49 -10.12 -2.72
N ASN A 142 -11.32 -9.77 -2.13
CA ASN A 142 -10.03 -9.69 -2.78
C ASN A 142 -9.41 -11.10 -2.93
N THR A 143 -9.68 -11.76 -4.05
CA THR A 143 -9.31 -13.17 -4.25
C THR A 143 -8.77 -13.50 -5.64
N THR A 144 -8.39 -12.50 -6.42
CA THR A 144 -7.95 -12.67 -7.82
C THR A 144 -6.86 -13.74 -7.96
N TYR A 145 -5.81 -13.71 -7.14
CA TYR A 145 -4.70 -14.69 -7.18
C TYR A 145 -4.79 -15.79 -6.11
N ALA A 146 -5.92 -15.92 -5.40
CA ALA A 146 -6.02 -16.83 -4.26
C ALA A 146 -5.73 -18.31 -4.61
N ASN A 147 -6.16 -18.78 -5.78
CA ASN A 147 -5.92 -20.17 -6.22
C ASN A 147 -4.46 -20.38 -6.62
N GLU A 148 -3.82 -19.40 -7.26
CA GLU A 148 -2.42 -19.40 -7.62
C GLU A 148 -1.53 -19.45 -6.38
N PHE A 149 -1.79 -18.58 -5.42
CA PHE A 149 -1.06 -18.56 -4.14
C PHE A 149 -1.22 -19.86 -3.35
N GLN A 150 -2.41 -20.48 -3.39
CA GLN A 150 -2.61 -21.77 -2.73
C GLN A 150 -1.75 -22.86 -3.39
N GLN A 151 -1.71 -22.95 -4.72
CA GLN A 151 -0.90 -23.92 -5.44
C GLN A 151 0.61 -23.71 -5.20
N ALA A 152 1.07 -22.46 -5.18
CA ALA A 152 2.44 -22.10 -4.87
C ALA A 152 2.81 -22.54 -3.44
N ALA A 153 1.94 -22.24 -2.45
CA ALA A 153 2.15 -22.65 -1.07
C ALA A 153 2.17 -24.18 -0.88
N ASP A 154 1.29 -24.91 -1.58
CA ASP A 154 1.28 -26.37 -1.55
C ASP A 154 2.59 -26.94 -2.12
N THR A 155 3.14 -26.31 -3.16
CA THR A 155 4.44 -26.65 -3.73
C THR A 155 5.59 -26.35 -2.77
N ALA A 156 5.60 -25.16 -2.17
CA ALA A 156 6.60 -24.77 -1.17
C ALA A 156 6.58 -25.71 0.05
N LYS A 157 5.39 -26.07 0.53
CA LYS A 157 5.20 -27.01 1.64
C LYS A 157 5.69 -28.43 1.29
N ALA A 158 5.39 -28.92 0.10
CA ALA A 158 5.84 -30.25 -0.34
C ALA A 158 7.37 -30.38 -0.47
N ASN A 159 8.08 -29.26 -0.60
CA ASN A 159 9.53 -29.18 -0.71
C ASN A 159 10.22 -28.63 0.54
N ASP A 160 9.51 -28.48 1.66
CA ASP A 160 10.04 -27.95 2.93
C ASP A 160 10.71 -26.57 2.78
N VAL A 161 10.19 -25.71 1.90
CA VAL A 161 10.76 -24.37 1.62
C VAL A 161 10.37 -23.37 2.71
N GLY A 162 11.36 -22.60 3.17
CA GLY A 162 11.16 -21.48 4.11
C GLY A 162 10.50 -21.92 5.43
N LEU A 163 9.43 -21.26 5.83
CA LEU A 163 8.70 -21.54 7.07
C LEU A 163 8.17 -22.99 7.16
N TRP A 164 7.94 -23.63 6.00
CA TRP A 164 7.39 -25.00 5.95
C TRP A 164 8.40 -26.05 6.38
N GLY A 165 9.70 -25.81 6.17
CA GLY A 165 10.76 -26.73 6.59
C GLY A 165 11.33 -26.46 7.98
N VAL A 166 11.15 -25.23 8.49
CA VAL A 166 11.82 -24.76 9.72
C VAL A 166 10.87 -24.63 10.91
N CYS A 167 9.65 -24.16 10.65
CA CYS A 167 8.70 -23.88 11.74
C CYS A 167 7.87 -25.13 12.09
N PRO A 168 7.60 -25.36 13.41
CA PRO A 168 6.65 -26.39 13.78
C PRO A 168 5.29 -26.06 13.16
N GLU A 169 4.54 -27.09 12.74
CA GLU A 169 3.17 -26.89 12.28
C GLU A 169 2.36 -26.23 13.41
N VAL A 170 2.02 -24.95 13.22
CA VAL A 170 1.05 -24.30 14.07
C VAL A 170 -0.31 -24.75 13.57
N GLU A 171 -1.02 -25.56 14.37
CA GLU A 171 -2.43 -25.82 14.11
C GLU A 171 -3.13 -24.47 13.98
N SER A 172 -3.75 -24.22 12.81
CA SER A 172 -4.58 -23.02 12.63
C SER A 172 -5.69 -23.05 13.67
N PRO A 173 -5.94 -21.94 14.39
CA PRO A 173 -6.98 -21.87 15.38
C PRO A 173 -8.37 -22.07 14.80
#